data_64259e61d38631a001809f205f20b070
#
_entry.id   64259e61d38631a001809f205f20b070
#
_cell.length_a   1.000
_cell.length_b   1.000
_cell.length_c   1.000
_cell.angle_alpha   90.00
_cell.angle_beta   90.00
_cell.angle_gamma   90.00
#
_symmetry.space_group_name_H-M   'P 1'
#
loop_
_entity.id
_entity.type
_entity.pdbx_description
1 polymer ?
#
loop_
_entity_poly.entity_id
_entity_poly.type
_entity_poly.pdbx_seq_one_letter_code
_entity_poly.pdbx_strand_id
1 'polypeptide(L)'
;MRNRYVNAGNVENKGFEFNIGWYEQFTDNFSWSTNLNFSYNDNKIKELVDDLPNGLTLTDFGGAKVILKEGGHYGDLYVRHLMRDENGKPLQNEKGEPIVSGDSMDELEYAGNMNAKVNMGWTNTFRYKDFS
;
A
#
# COMPACT_ATOMS: atom_id res chain seq x y z
N MET A 1 -30.33 -9.11 -9.26
CA MET A 1 -29.08 -8.76 -9.94
C MET A 1 -28.31 -10.03 -10.24
N ARG A 2 -27.87 -10.24 -11.49
CA ARG A 2 -26.98 -11.38 -11.82
C ARG A 2 -25.53 -10.89 -11.70
N ASN A 3 -24.76 -11.47 -10.81
CA ASN A 3 -23.33 -11.24 -10.76
C ASN A 3 -22.69 -11.86 -12.00
N ARG A 4 -21.86 -11.09 -12.70
CA ARG A 4 -21.11 -11.55 -13.86
C ARG A 4 -19.61 -11.41 -13.52
N TYR A 5 -18.88 -12.51 -13.60
CA TYR A 5 -17.43 -12.50 -13.50
C TYR A 5 -16.86 -12.18 -14.89
N VAL A 6 -16.02 -11.16 -14.95
CA VAL A 6 -15.30 -10.77 -16.16
C VAL A 6 -13.82 -10.60 -15.83
N ASN A 7 -12.95 -10.91 -16.78
CA ASN A 7 -11.53 -10.58 -16.63
C ASN A 7 -11.39 -9.09 -16.94
N ALA A 8 -11.10 -8.29 -15.90
CA ALA A 8 -11.14 -6.84 -15.97
C ALA A 8 -9.79 -6.20 -16.31
N GLY A 9 -8.72 -6.97 -16.45
CA GLY A 9 -7.42 -6.39 -16.78
C GLY A 9 -6.23 -7.34 -16.57
N ASN A 10 -5.04 -6.81 -16.84
CA ASN A 10 -3.77 -7.50 -16.71
C ASN A 10 -2.91 -6.82 -15.64
N VAL A 11 -2.41 -7.59 -14.67
CA VAL A 11 -1.53 -7.11 -13.59
C VAL A 11 -0.20 -7.83 -13.69
N GLU A 12 0.87 -7.07 -13.77
CA GLU A 12 2.24 -7.57 -13.69
C GLU A 12 2.74 -7.45 -12.25
N ASN A 13 3.35 -8.52 -11.75
CA ASN A 13 3.91 -8.58 -10.40
C ASN A 13 5.40 -8.95 -10.49
N LYS A 14 6.28 -8.12 -9.90
CA LYS A 14 7.73 -8.31 -9.88
C LYS A 14 8.25 -8.12 -8.47
N GLY A 15 9.13 -9.02 -8.04
CA GLY A 15 9.72 -8.90 -6.73
C GLY A 15 10.92 -9.81 -6.54
N PHE A 16 11.56 -9.64 -5.39
CA PHE A 16 12.61 -10.52 -4.93
C PHE A 16 12.57 -10.63 -3.40
N GLU A 17 13.06 -11.74 -2.90
CA GLU A 17 13.16 -12.02 -1.48
C GLU A 17 14.54 -12.59 -1.16
N PHE A 18 15.06 -12.24 0.00
CA PHE A 18 16.24 -12.90 0.54
C PHE A 18 16.12 -13.06 2.06
N ASN A 19 16.81 -14.09 2.55
CA ASN A 19 16.92 -14.37 3.97
C ASN A 19 18.40 -14.65 4.26
N ILE A 20 18.94 -13.96 5.27
CA ILE A 20 20.32 -14.12 5.71
C ILE A 20 20.29 -14.44 7.20
N GLY A 21 20.81 -15.61 7.56
CA GLY A 21 20.97 -16.04 8.94
C GLY A 21 22.45 -16.14 9.31
N TRP A 22 22.78 -15.71 10.51
CA TRP A 22 24.08 -15.90 11.12
C TRP A 22 23.92 -16.47 12.52
N TYR A 23 24.84 -17.35 12.92
CA TYR A 23 24.93 -17.92 14.26
C TYR A 23 26.38 -17.84 14.72
N GLU A 24 26.58 -17.39 15.96
CA GLU A 24 27.87 -17.34 16.61
C GLU A 24 27.76 -17.84 18.05
N GLN A 25 28.71 -18.69 18.43
CA GLN A 25 28.84 -19.16 19.81
C GLN A 25 30.12 -18.57 20.38
N PHE A 26 29.99 -17.56 21.24
CA PHE A 26 31.14 -16.86 21.82
C PHE A 26 31.77 -17.62 22.98
N THR A 27 30.96 -18.34 23.76
CA THR A 27 31.41 -19.22 24.85
C THR A 27 30.46 -20.40 24.98
N ASP A 28 30.81 -21.40 25.81
CA ASP A 28 29.93 -22.55 26.08
C ASP A 28 28.56 -22.15 26.63
N ASN A 29 28.48 -20.97 27.22
CA ASN A 29 27.26 -20.45 27.87
C ASN A 29 26.61 -19.27 27.15
N PHE A 30 27.24 -18.73 26.07
CA PHE A 30 26.70 -17.57 25.38
C PHE A 30 26.74 -17.74 23.86
N SER A 31 25.58 -17.64 23.25
CA SER A 31 25.45 -17.67 21.80
C SER A 31 24.52 -16.56 21.32
N TRP A 32 24.72 -16.16 20.09
CA TRP A 32 23.91 -15.19 19.37
C TRP A 32 23.54 -15.73 18.02
N SER A 33 22.28 -15.58 17.68
CA SER A 33 21.81 -15.81 16.31
C SER A 33 21.08 -14.59 15.81
N THR A 34 21.26 -14.27 14.55
CA THR A 34 20.55 -13.19 13.89
C THR A 34 20.00 -13.68 12.57
N ASN A 35 18.84 -13.20 12.22
CA ASN A 35 18.19 -13.47 10.95
C ASN A 35 17.62 -12.17 10.38
N LEU A 36 18.02 -11.85 9.16
CA LEU A 36 17.51 -10.73 8.38
C LEU A 36 16.71 -11.30 7.21
N ASN A 37 15.44 -10.98 7.15
CA ASN A 37 14.61 -11.25 5.99
C ASN A 37 14.22 -9.94 5.32
N PHE A 38 14.16 -9.96 4.02
CA PHE A 38 13.79 -8.83 3.20
C PHE A 38 12.98 -9.33 2.02
N SER A 39 11.85 -8.67 1.74
CA SER A 39 11.09 -8.88 0.53
C SER A 39 10.74 -7.53 -0.11
N TYR A 40 10.86 -7.48 -1.41
CA TYR A 40 10.39 -6.39 -2.25
C TYR A 40 9.41 -6.95 -3.26
N ASN A 41 8.26 -6.31 -3.39
CA ASN A 41 7.24 -6.67 -4.36
C ASN A 41 6.61 -5.42 -4.95
N ASP A 42 6.62 -5.34 -6.27
CA ASP A 42 5.96 -4.28 -7.03
C ASP A 42 4.93 -4.89 -7.98
N ASN A 43 3.69 -4.48 -7.85
CA ASN A 43 2.62 -4.86 -8.74
C ASN A 43 2.22 -3.66 -9.60
N LYS A 44 1.95 -3.88 -10.86
CA LYS A 44 1.53 -2.83 -11.78
C LYS A 44 0.37 -3.30 -12.65
N ILE A 45 -0.67 -2.49 -12.71
CA ILE A 45 -1.80 -2.71 -13.61
C ILE A 45 -1.36 -2.25 -15.01
N LYS A 46 -1.25 -3.20 -15.94
CA LYS A 46 -0.79 -2.93 -17.30
C LYS A 46 -1.93 -2.47 -18.20
N GLU A 47 -3.06 -3.11 -18.06
CA GLU A 47 -4.22 -2.89 -18.92
C GLU A 47 -5.49 -3.09 -18.09
N LEU A 48 -6.48 -2.28 -18.34
CA LEU A 48 -7.85 -2.49 -17.93
C LEU A 48 -8.70 -2.65 -19.20
N VAL A 49 -9.87 -3.27 -19.06
CA VAL A 49 -10.82 -3.37 -20.18
C VAL A 49 -11.29 -1.99 -20.61
N ASP A 50 -11.51 -1.80 -21.90
CA ASP A 50 -11.86 -0.52 -22.53
C ASP A 50 -13.13 0.15 -21.97
N ASP A 51 -14.00 -0.64 -21.34
CA ASP A 51 -15.23 -0.15 -20.70
C ASP A 51 -14.99 0.58 -19.35
N LEU A 52 -13.72 0.65 -18.88
CA LEU A 52 -13.35 1.24 -17.59
C LEU A 52 -12.28 2.36 -17.72
N PRO A 53 -12.51 3.38 -18.54
CA PRO A 53 -11.49 4.40 -18.85
C PRO A 53 -11.01 5.18 -17.63
N ASN A 54 -11.86 5.34 -16.61
CA ASN A 54 -11.54 6.05 -15.36
C ASN A 54 -11.06 5.12 -14.24
N GLY A 55 -10.97 3.80 -14.51
CA GLY A 55 -10.61 2.80 -13.54
C GLY A 55 -11.81 2.06 -12.93
N LEU A 56 -11.50 1.14 -12.04
CA LEU A 56 -12.47 0.30 -11.33
C LEU A 56 -12.38 0.53 -9.83
N THR A 57 -13.46 0.97 -9.20
CA THR A 57 -13.54 1.00 -7.74
C THR A 57 -13.76 -0.41 -7.20
N LEU A 58 -12.78 -0.91 -6.43
CA LEU A 58 -12.89 -2.21 -5.75
C LEU A 58 -13.64 -2.10 -4.44
N THR A 59 -13.36 -1.05 -3.68
CA THR A 59 -13.94 -0.85 -2.34
C THR A 59 -14.11 0.63 -2.07
N ASP A 60 -15.20 0.98 -1.41
CA ASP A 60 -15.54 2.32 -0.97
C ASP A 60 -15.74 2.32 0.54
N PHE A 61 -14.98 3.17 1.23
CA PHE A 61 -15.00 3.32 2.69
C PHE A 61 -15.69 4.63 3.13
N GLY A 62 -16.46 5.27 2.25
CA GLY A 62 -17.19 6.50 2.59
C GLY A 62 -16.29 7.75 2.63
N GLY A 63 -15.43 7.92 1.65
CA GLY A 63 -14.51 9.07 1.52
C GLY A 63 -13.08 8.66 1.21
N ALA A 64 -12.84 7.36 1.22
CA ALA A 64 -11.63 6.72 0.73
C ALA A 64 -12.02 5.54 -0.16
N LYS A 65 -11.39 5.39 -1.32
CA LYS A 65 -11.69 4.34 -2.29
C LYS A 65 -10.42 3.64 -2.73
N VAL A 66 -10.49 2.32 -2.87
CA VAL A 66 -9.46 1.56 -3.57
C VAL A 66 -9.86 1.51 -5.03
N ILE A 67 -9.04 2.13 -5.88
CA ILE A 67 -9.32 2.26 -7.31
C ILE A 67 -8.20 1.62 -8.12
N LEU A 68 -8.57 0.72 -9.03
CA LEU A 68 -7.65 0.21 -10.04
C LEU A 68 -7.64 1.20 -11.22
N LYS A 69 -6.47 1.73 -11.53
CA LYS A 69 -6.23 2.54 -12.73
C LYS A 69 -5.12 1.93 -13.56
N GLU A 70 -5.20 2.04 -14.86
CA GLU A 70 -4.12 1.65 -15.75
C GLU A 70 -2.83 2.42 -15.45
N GLY A 71 -1.72 1.72 -15.38
CA GLY A 71 -0.43 2.28 -14.95
C GLY A 71 -0.25 2.45 -13.43
N GLY A 72 -1.33 2.33 -12.64
CA GLY A 72 -1.30 2.32 -11.18
C GLY A 72 -0.95 0.94 -10.61
N HIS A 73 -1.13 0.80 -9.29
CA HIS A 73 -0.83 -0.42 -8.54
C HIS A 73 -2.10 -1.01 -7.94
N TYR A 74 -2.12 -2.32 -7.79
CA TYR A 74 -3.21 -2.97 -7.07
C TYR A 74 -3.19 -2.55 -5.59
N GLY A 75 -4.32 -2.03 -5.12
CA GLY A 75 -4.45 -1.51 -3.76
C GLY A 75 -4.14 -0.01 -3.61
N ASP A 76 -4.06 0.73 -4.71
CA ASP A 76 -3.96 2.20 -4.66
C ASP A 76 -5.19 2.81 -4.01
N LEU A 77 -4.93 3.64 -3.00
CA LEU A 77 -5.94 4.31 -2.20
C LEU A 77 -6.07 5.76 -2.62
N TYR A 78 -7.28 6.15 -2.88
CA TYR A 78 -7.67 7.52 -3.22
C TYR A 78 -8.63 8.05 -2.17
N VAL A 79 -8.42 9.29 -1.74
CA VAL A 79 -9.19 9.92 -0.67
C VAL A 79 -9.70 11.29 -1.06
N ARG A 80 -10.76 11.74 -0.42
CA ARG A 80 -11.15 13.14 -0.47
C ARG A 80 -10.11 13.98 0.25
N HIS A 81 -9.81 15.14 -0.29
CA HIS A 81 -8.82 16.05 0.25
C HIS A 81 -9.42 17.41 0.56
N LEU A 82 -8.75 18.18 1.39
CA LEU A 82 -9.11 19.57 1.67
C LEU A 82 -8.81 20.42 0.43
N MET A 83 -9.83 21.12 -0.06
CA MET A 83 -9.63 22.10 -1.12
C MET A 83 -8.81 23.27 -0.60
N ARG A 84 -7.83 23.73 -1.40
CA ARG A 84 -6.90 24.77 -1.02
C ARG A 84 -6.88 25.87 -2.07
N ASP A 85 -6.59 27.08 -1.63
CA ASP A 85 -6.33 28.22 -2.53
C ASP A 85 -4.91 28.14 -3.15
N GLU A 86 -4.58 29.09 -4.02
CA GLU A 86 -3.27 29.18 -4.69
C GLU A 86 -2.08 29.32 -3.71
N ASN A 87 -2.35 29.72 -2.46
CA ASN A 87 -1.35 29.87 -1.41
C ASN A 87 -1.27 28.62 -0.49
N GLY A 88 -2.03 27.56 -0.81
CA GLY A 88 -2.09 26.33 -0.04
C GLY A 88 -2.96 26.39 1.23
N LYS A 89 -3.70 27.48 1.45
CA LYS A 89 -4.59 27.64 2.59
C LYS A 89 -5.91 26.90 2.34
N PRO A 90 -6.45 26.15 3.32
CA PRO A 90 -7.74 25.47 3.17
C PRO A 90 -8.86 26.45 2.87
N LEU A 91 -9.66 26.13 1.86
CA LEU A 91 -10.88 26.88 1.54
C LEU A 91 -11.93 26.58 2.62
N GLN A 92 -12.74 27.58 2.95
CA GLN A 92 -13.80 27.49 3.92
C GLN A 92 -15.13 27.95 3.33
N ASN A 93 -16.21 27.36 3.78
CA ASN A 93 -17.55 27.79 3.45
C ASN A 93 -17.93 29.05 4.26
N GLU A 94 -19.14 29.55 4.05
CA GLU A 94 -19.68 30.74 4.76
C GLU A 94 -19.75 30.55 6.29
N LYS A 95 -19.73 29.29 6.78
CA LYS A 95 -19.75 28.95 8.20
C LYS A 95 -18.36 28.77 8.80
N GLY A 96 -17.30 28.91 8.00
CA GLY A 96 -15.93 28.69 8.43
C GLY A 96 -15.51 27.23 8.46
N GLU A 97 -16.30 26.31 7.89
CA GLU A 97 -15.98 24.89 7.83
C GLU A 97 -15.08 24.60 6.60
N PRO A 98 -14.07 23.73 6.72
CA PRO A 98 -13.22 23.39 5.59
C PRO A 98 -14.02 22.72 4.47
N ILE A 99 -13.74 23.13 3.22
CA ILE A 99 -14.33 22.50 2.03
C ILE A 99 -13.47 21.30 1.65
N VAL A 100 -14.10 20.14 1.50
CA VAL A 100 -13.47 18.92 0.98
C VAL A 100 -13.88 18.68 -0.46
N SER A 101 -13.02 17.97 -1.21
CA SER A 101 -13.31 17.58 -2.59
C SER A 101 -14.54 16.67 -2.66
N GLY A 102 -15.11 16.55 -3.84
CA GLY A 102 -16.16 15.58 -4.11
C GLY A 102 -15.69 14.12 -3.98
N ASP A 103 -16.58 13.21 -4.31
CA ASP A 103 -16.39 11.76 -4.16
C ASP A 103 -16.31 11.05 -5.52
N SER A 104 -16.27 11.80 -6.61
CA SER A 104 -16.04 11.25 -7.95
C SER A 104 -14.57 10.87 -8.12
N MET A 105 -14.28 9.89 -8.99
CA MET A 105 -12.91 9.39 -9.21
C MET A 105 -11.93 10.48 -9.64
N ASP A 106 -12.42 11.55 -10.28
CA ASP A 106 -11.60 12.65 -10.79
C ASP A 106 -11.28 13.69 -9.71
N GLU A 107 -12.06 13.71 -8.62
CA GLU A 107 -11.90 14.65 -7.51
C GLU A 107 -11.13 14.07 -6.33
N LEU A 108 -10.83 12.76 -6.37
CA LEU A 108 -10.08 12.07 -5.32
C LEU A 108 -8.57 12.21 -5.55
N GLU A 109 -7.82 12.39 -4.47
CA GLU A 109 -6.37 12.46 -4.48
C GLU A 109 -5.77 11.10 -4.09
N TYR A 110 -4.66 10.73 -4.73
CA TYR A 110 -3.90 9.55 -4.39
C TYR A 110 -3.26 9.70 -3.00
N ALA A 111 -3.59 8.82 -2.09
CA ALA A 111 -3.10 8.85 -0.71
C ALA A 111 -1.98 7.83 -0.43
N GLY A 112 -1.83 6.83 -1.27
CA GLY A 112 -0.83 5.78 -1.10
C GLY A 112 -1.33 4.41 -1.55
N ASN A 113 -0.61 3.36 -1.18
CA ASN A 113 -0.98 1.99 -1.51
C ASN A 113 -1.16 1.16 -0.24
N MET A 114 -2.20 0.34 -0.19
CA MET A 114 -2.49 -0.53 0.96
C MET A 114 -1.48 -1.68 1.11
N ASN A 115 -0.78 -2.01 0.03
CA ASN A 115 0.20 -3.09 0.02
C ASN A 115 1.61 -2.51 0.19
N ALA A 116 2.33 -2.94 1.21
CA ALA A 116 3.71 -2.57 1.40
C ALA A 116 4.59 -3.13 0.28
N LYS A 117 5.34 -2.27 -0.41
CA LYS A 117 6.31 -2.70 -1.43
C LYS A 117 7.53 -3.37 -0.81
N VAL A 118 7.87 -2.98 0.41
CA VAL A 118 9.03 -3.50 1.15
C VAL A 118 8.55 -4.07 2.47
N ASN A 119 8.95 -5.29 2.76
CA ASN A 119 8.82 -5.89 4.08
C ASN A 119 10.22 -6.33 4.54
N MET A 120 10.57 -5.98 5.76
CA MET A 120 11.85 -6.32 6.36
C MET A 120 11.64 -6.78 7.79
N GLY A 121 12.28 -7.87 8.16
CA GLY A 121 12.31 -8.35 9.53
C GLY A 121 13.75 -8.62 9.95
N TRP A 122 14.11 -8.15 11.14
CA TRP A 122 15.42 -8.42 11.74
C TRP A 122 15.22 -9.01 13.13
N THR A 123 15.57 -10.27 13.28
CA THR A 123 15.43 -11.00 14.53
C THR A 123 16.82 -11.27 15.10
N ASN A 124 17.01 -10.95 16.37
CA ASN A 124 18.21 -11.30 17.11
C ASN A 124 17.82 -12.13 18.33
N THR A 125 18.50 -13.23 18.51
CA THR A 125 18.32 -14.11 19.66
C THR A 125 19.65 -14.25 20.39
N PHE A 126 19.65 -13.86 21.65
CA PHE A 126 20.79 -14.04 22.54
C PHE A 126 20.42 -15.13 23.54
N ARG A 127 21.28 -16.10 23.67
CA ARG A 127 21.11 -17.16 24.67
C ARG A 127 22.28 -17.11 25.63
N TYR A 128 21.94 -17.06 26.93
CA TYR A 128 22.92 -17.15 27.99
C TYR A 128 22.50 -18.23 28.99
N LYS A 129 23.24 -19.35 29.04
CA LYS A 129 22.89 -20.55 29.80
C LYS A 129 21.45 -21.00 29.44
N ASP A 130 20.56 -21.03 30.42
CA ASP A 130 19.17 -21.45 30.29
C ASP A 130 18.19 -20.31 29.90
N PHE A 131 18.71 -19.09 29.70
CA PHE A 131 17.92 -17.92 29.28
C PHE A 131 18.09 -17.64 27.78
N SER A 132 16.97 -17.34 27.11
CA SER A 132 16.95 -16.93 25.70
C SER A 132 15.96 -15.79 25.46
#